data_e403144415f2562111f8f72cad6994bb
#
_entry.id   e403144415f2562111f8f72cad6994bb
#
_cell.length_a   1.000
_cell.length_b   1.000
_cell.length_c   1.000
_cell.angle_alpha   90.00
_cell.angle_beta   90.00
_cell.angle_gamma   90.00
#
_symmetry.space_group_name_H-M   'P 1'
#
loop_
_entity.id
_entity.type
_entity.pdbx_description
1 polymer ?
#
loop_
_entity_poly.entity_id
_entity_poly.type
_entity_poly.pdbx_seq_one_letter_code
_entity_poly.pdbx_strand_id
1 'polypeptide(L)'
;MKSPKLIIAALFICFSIHSSAQQNDVEESKGKFKQENIFLGTSLNLGIANRSFNLGLNPEIGYSVTKWLDAGVSLNINYFSQNASDYSNIRFRNFNYGGGTFLRVWPLNFLHFQIQPEYNWINSSQKNVSTGQTGSYNYNAGSLLVGVGYGTHNVGSQYSYVTLMIDVLQNINSPYRDQYNDPLPVFRAGFGIYLKPRRR
;
A
#
# COMPACT_ATOMS: atom_id res chain seq x y z
N MET A 1 1.46 -25.95 18.42
CA MET A 1 0.77 -24.64 18.43
C MET A 1 1.52 -23.70 19.37
N LYS A 2 2.31 -22.77 18.86
CA LYS A 2 3.05 -21.79 19.68
C LYS A 2 2.10 -20.68 20.10
N SER A 3 2.03 -20.38 21.39
CA SER A 3 1.03 -19.54 22.03
C SER A 3 1.13 -18.08 21.51
N PRO A 4 0.01 -17.40 21.20
CA PRO A 4 0.00 -16.01 20.70
C PRO A 4 0.55 -15.00 21.71
N LYS A 5 0.71 -15.41 22.97
CA LYS A 5 1.28 -14.57 24.04
C LYS A 5 2.75 -14.19 23.83
N LEU A 6 3.51 -15.01 23.08
CA LEU A 6 4.94 -14.74 22.79
C LEU A 6 5.11 -13.65 21.72
N ILE A 7 4.20 -13.57 20.76
CA ILE A 7 4.23 -12.56 19.68
C ILE A 7 3.89 -11.18 20.23
N ILE A 8 2.94 -11.10 21.15
CA ILE A 8 2.55 -9.84 21.80
C ILE A 8 3.67 -9.31 22.69
N ALA A 9 4.38 -10.20 23.42
CA ALA A 9 5.54 -9.81 24.22
C ALA A 9 6.71 -9.27 23.38
N ALA A 10 6.97 -9.86 22.20
CA ALA A 10 8.01 -9.39 21.28
C ALA A 10 7.68 -8.01 20.69
N LEU A 11 6.40 -7.72 20.42
CA LEU A 11 5.96 -6.39 19.95
C LEU A 11 6.14 -5.31 21.04
N PHE A 12 5.93 -5.64 22.31
CA PHE A 12 6.11 -4.71 23.44
C PHE A 12 7.59 -4.40 23.74
N ILE A 13 8.48 -5.35 23.51
CA ILE A 13 9.93 -5.17 23.73
C ILE A 13 10.52 -4.23 22.67
N CYS A 14 10.04 -4.26 21.42
CA CYS A 14 10.47 -3.30 20.38
C CYS A 14 10.05 -1.85 20.67
N PHE A 15 8.99 -1.63 21.44
CA PHE A 15 8.54 -0.28 21.81
C PHE A 15 9.37 0.38 22.90
N SER A 16 10.05 -0.41 23.74
CA SER A 16 10.81 0.09 24.90
C SER A 16 12.24 0.55 24.58
N ILE A 17 12.78 0.23 23.40
CA ILE A 17 14.18 0.55 23.05
C ILE A 17 14.36 2.00 22.55
N HIS A 18 13.27 2.71 22.22
CA HIS A 18 13.35 4.04 21.59
C HIS A 18 13.26 5.24 22.53
N SER A 19 13.22 5.03 23.84
CA SER A 19 13.12 6.15 24.80
C SER A 19 14.42 6.89 25.09
N SER A 20 15.57 6.41 24.60
CA SER A 20 16.89 6.96 24.97
C SER A 20 17.57 7.82 23.89
N ALA A 21 16.96 8.00 22.70
CA ALA A 21 17.59 8.73 21.60
C ALA A 21 17.07 10.18 21.42
N GLN A 22 16.29 10.71 22.36
CA GLN A 22 15.74 12.06 22.26
C GLN A 22 16.29 12.99 23.35
N GLN A 23 17.57 13.22 23.36
CA GLN A 23 18.16 14.35 24.09
C GLN A 23 18.94 15.23 23.14
N ASN A 24 18.45 16.45 22.95
CA ASN A 24 18.95 17.61 22.22
C ASN A 24 18.28 17.88 20.86
N ASP A 25 17.04 18.32 20.90
CA ASP A 25 16.53 19.26 19.90
C ASP A 25 15.59 20.25 20.57
N VAL A 26 15.84 21.53 20.28
CA VAL A 26 15.10 22.75 20.64
C VAL A 26 13.62 22.47 20.88
N GLU A 27 13.02 23.03 21.96
CA GLU A 27 11.60 22.97 22.30
C GLU A 27 10.71 23.27 21.09
N GLU A 28 10.47 22.27 20.27
CA GLU A 28 9.38 22.30 19.32
C GLU A 28 8.08 22.12 20.09
N SER A 29 7.20 23.12 20.05
CA SER A 29 5.89 23.13 20.69
C SER A 29 5.16 21.81 20.41
N LYS A 30 5.17 20.89 21.37
CA LYS A 30 4.46 19.61 21.32
C LYS A 30 2.97 19.89 21.10
N GLY A 31 2.39 19.38 20.03
CA GLY A 31 0.94 19.29 19.85
C GLY A 31 0.28 20.28 18.90
N LYS A 32 1.00 21.19 18.21
CA LYS A 32 0.38 22.05 17.19
C LYS A 32 0.44 21.40 15.81
N PHE A 33 -0.72 21.36 15.13
CA PHE A 33 -0.82 20.95 13.73
C PHE A 33 0.06 21.84 12.85
N LYS A 34 1.02 21.21 12.13
CA LYS A 34 1.97 21.89 11.28
C LYS A 34 1.62 21.63 9.81
N GLN A 35 1.16 22.64 9.08
CA GLN A 35 0.81 22.52 7.65
C GLN A 35 2.00 22.04 6.78
N GLU A 36 3.23 22.29 7.22
CA GLU A 36 4.46 21.84 6.57
C GLU A 36 4.68 20.31 6.63
N ASN A 37 3.94 19.61 7.50
CA ASN A 37 3.96 18.15 7.62
C ASN A 37 2.92 17.46 6.75
N ILE A 38 2.03 18.21 6.08
CA ILE A 38 1.08 17.64 5.12
C ILE A 38 1.81 17.36 3.82
N PHE A 39 1.60 16.16 3.30
CA PHE A 39 2.12 15.77 1.98
C PHE A 39 1.03 15.27 1.06
N LEU A 40 1.25 15.46 -0.22
CA LEU A 40 0.50 14.87 -1.33
C LEU A 40 1.45 13.98 -2.13
N GLY A 41 0.99 12.83 -2.48
CA GLY A 41 1.78 11.90 -3.27
C GLY A 41 0.93 10.98 -4.12
N THR A 42 1.62 10.15 -4.83
CA THR A 42 1.02 9.06 -5.59
C THR A 42 1.99 7.91 -5.70
N SER A 43 1.48 6.70 -5.77
CA SER A 43 2.28 5.56 -6.18
C SER A 43 1.69 4.89 -7.40
N LEU A 44 2.58 4.30 -8.18
CA LEU A 44 2.27 3.53 -9.38
C LEU A 44 2.59 2.07 -9.11
N ASN A 45 1.75 1.20 -9.60
CA ASN A 45 2.07 -0.21 -9.74
C ASN A 45 1.95 -0.59 -11.22
N LEU A 46 2.99 -1.22 -11.72
CA LEU A 46 3.06 -1.72 -13.09
C LEU A 46 3.50 -3.19 -13.03
N GLY A 47 2.72 -4.05 -13.63
CA GLY A 47 3.05 -5.46 -13.79
C GLY A 47 2.87 -5.88 -15.24
N ILE A 48 3.90 -6.46 -15.81
CA ILE A 48 3.86 -7.04 -17.15
C ILE A 48 4.38 -8.46 -17.02
N ALA A 49 3.55 -9.42 -17.38
CA ALA A 49 3.93 -10.82 -17.44
C ALA A 49 3.41 -11.43 -18.74
N ASN A 50 3.76 -12.69 -19.00
CA ASN A 50 3.29 -13.35 -20.20
C ASN A 50 1.75 -13.34 -20.24
N ARG A 51 1.18 -12.63 -21.25
CA ARG A 51 -0.27 -12.47 -21.49
C ARG A 51 -1.05 -11.70 -20.41
N SER A 52 -0.38 -11.10 -19.42
CA SER A 52 -1.03 -10.28 -18.40
C SER A 52 -0.40 -8.90 -18.30
N PHE A 53 -1.25 -7.93 -17.99
CA PHE A 53 -0.89 -6.53 -17.81
C PHE A 53 -1.64 -5.99 -16.60
N ASN A 54 -0.93 -5.31 -15.72
CA ASN A 54 -1.47 -4.64 -14.55
C ASN A 54 -0.93 -3.22 -14.49
N LEU A 55 -1.83 -2.25 -14.36
CA LEU A 55 -1.50 -0.84 -14.16
C LEU A 55 -2.37 -0.26 -13.08
N GLY A 56 -1.75 0.37 -12.09
CA GLY A 56 -2.47 1.04 -11.01
C GLY A 56 -1.87 2.38 -10.65
N LEU A 57 -2.75 3.25 -10.19
CA LEU A 57 -2.45 4.57 -9.66
C LEU A 57 -3.04 4.68 -8.25
N ASN A 58 -2.23 5.13 -7.28
CA ASN A 58 -2.64 5.25 -5.90
C ASN A 58 -2.30 6.65 -5.37
N PRO A 59 -3.16 7.66 -5.62
CA PRO A 59 -2.98 8.98 -5.01
C PRO A 59 -3.14 8.88 -3.49
N GLU A 60 -2.29 9.61 -2.77
CA GLU A 60 -2.29 9.64 -1.31
C GLU A 60 -2.19 11.05 -0.78
N ILE A 61 -2.84 11.29 0.36
CA ILE A 61 -2.66 12.46 1.19
C ILE A 61 -2.34 12.01 2.60
N GLY A 62 -1.32 12.58 3.21
CA GLY A 62 -0.90 12.18 4.53
C GLY A 62 -0.29 13.31 5.34
N TYR A 63 0.05 12.96 6.56
CA TYR A 63 0.63 13.82 7.55
C TYR A 63 1.79 13.09 8.26
N SER A 64 2.96 13.74 8.30
CA SER A 64 4.07 13.26 9.11
C SER A 64 3.85 13.64 10.55
N VAL A 65 3.33 12.68 11.33
CA VAL A 65 3.04 12.86 12.77
C VAL A 65 4.32 13.12 13.54
N THR A 66 5.38 12.40 13.16
CA THR A 66 6.75 12.57 13.66
C THR A 66 7.73 12.48 12.49
N LYS A 67 9.04 12.60 12.78
CA LYS A 67 10.10 12.39 11.78
C LYS A 67 10.16 10.94 11.26
N TRP A 68 9.53 10.00 11.96
CA TRP A 68 9.59 8.56 11.67
C TRP A 68 8.21 7.91 11.48
N LEU A 69 7.11 8.67 11.62
CA LEU A 69 5.74 8.15 11.51
C LEU A 69 4.89 9.03 10.59
N ASP A 70 4.39 8.44 9.52
CA ASP A 70 3.41 9.02 8.63
C ASP A 70 2.07 8.29 8.76
N ALA A 71 0.99 9.05 8.68
CA ALA A 71 -0.37 8.54 8.60
C ALA A 71 -1.13 9.26 7.49
N GLY A 72 -2.02 8.57 6.82
CA GLY A 72 -2.77 9.19 5.74
C GLY A 72 -3.87 8.32 5.16
N VAL A 73 -4.43 8.81 4.09
CA VAL A 73 -5.43 8.12 3.28
C VAL A 73 -4.90 7.96 1.85
N SER A 74 -5.24 6.86 1.22
CA SER A 74 -4.91 6.60 -0.18
C SER A 74 -6.16 6.14 -0.91
N LEU A 75 -6.25 6.53 -2.18
CA LEU A 75 -7.16 5.93 -3.13
C LEU A 75 -6.39 4.90 -3.95
N ASN A 76 -7.09 3.95 -4.54
CA ASN A 76 -6.51 3.04 -5.51
C ASN A 76 -7.41 2.96 -6.74
N ILE A 77 -6.79 2.96 -7.89
CA ILE A 77 -7.41 2.72 -9.18
C ILE A 77 -6.49 1.75 -9.92
N ASN A 78 -6.99 0.57 -10.24
CA ASN A 78 -6.16 -0.46 -10.84
C ASN A 78 -6.90 -1.17 -11.98
N TYR A 79 -6.20 -1.39 -13.07
CA TYR A 79 -6.66 -2.15 -14.21
C TYR A 79 -5.78 -3.37 -14.42
N PHE A 80 -6.41 -4.53 -14.43
CA PHE A 80 -5.77 -5.81 -14.72
C PHE A 80 -6.37 -6.44 -15.95
N SER A 81 -5.55 -6.92 -16.86
CA SER A 81 -5.95 -7.64 -18.06
C SER A 81 -5.12 -8.89 -18.25
N GLN A 82 -5.77 -10.01 -18.47
CA GLN A 82 -5.13 -11.28 -18.81
C GLN A 82 -5.76 -11.83 -20.08
N ASN A 83 -4.95 -12.08 -21.08
CA ASN A 83 -5.39 -12.69 -22.33
C ASN A 83 -5.52 -14.20 -22.19
N ALA A 84 -6.40 -14.78 -23.04
CA ALA A 84 -6.55 -16.23 -23.16
C ALA A 84 -5.21 -16.92 -23.43
N SER A 85 -5.06 -18.14 -22.95
CA SER A 85 -3.91 -19.01 -23.18
C SER A 85 -4.31 -20.28 -23.94
N ASP A 86 -3.33 -21.06 -24.34
CA ASP A 86 -3.57 -22.33 -25.03
C ASP A 86 -4.27 -23.38 -24.14
N TYR A 87 -4.21 -23.14 -22.80
CA TYR A 87 -4.88 -23.97 -21.80
C TYR A 87 -6.20 -23.39 -21.29
N SER A 88 -6.47 -22.10 -21.57
CA SER A 88 -7.69 -21.43 -21.12
C SER A 88 -8.16 -20.42 -22.15
N ASN A 89 -9.32 -20.68 -22.75
CA ASN A 89 -9.95 -19.79 -23.70
C ASN A 89 -10.64 -18.58 -23.05
N ILE A 90 -10.32 -18.27 -21.80
CA ILE A 90 -10.96 -17.21 -21.03
C ILE A 90 -10.02 -16.01 -20.95
N ARG A 91 -10.52 -14.85 -21.38
CA ARG A 91 -9.90 -13.55 -21.19
C ARG A 91 -10.51 -12.90 -19.96
N PHE A 92 -9.66 -12.41 -19.04
CA PHE A 92 -10.06 -11.66 -17.85
C PHE A 92 -9.72 -10.18 -17.99
N ARG A 93 -10.63 -9.33 -17.53
CA ARG A 93 -10.40 -7.90 -17.34
C ARG A 93 -11.03 -7.47 -16.04
N ASN A 94 -10.22 -6.92 -15.14
CA ASN A 94 -10.67 -6.42 -13.86
C ASN A 94 -10.35 -4.94 -13.77
N PHE A 95 -11.33 -4.17 -13.35
CA PHE A 95 -11.17 -2.78 -12.98
C PHE A 95 -11.50 -2.65 -11.49
N ASN A 96 -10.48 -2.28 -10.70
CA ASN A 96 -10.60 -2.15 -9.26
C ASN A 96 -10.43 -0.69 -8.89
N TYR A 97 -11.31 -0.20 -8.04
CA TYR A 97 -11.17 1.12 -7.42
C TYR A 97 -11.55 1.02 -5.95
N GLY A 98 -10.93 1.84 -5.14
CA GLY A 98 -11.16 1.79 -3.71
C GLY A 98 -10.33 2.82 -2.96
N GLY A 99 -10.15 2.58 -1.69
CA GLY A 99 -9.34 3.43 -0.85
C GLY A 99 -9.17 2.85 0.53
N GLY A 100 -8.30 3.47 1.28
CA GLY A 100 -7.99 3.06 2.62
C GLY A 100 -7.13 4.09 3.37
N THR A 101 -6.76 3.73 4.57
CA THR A 101 -5.81 4.48 5.38
C THR A 101 -4.47 3.77 5.36
N PHE A 102 -3.40 4.50 5.64
CA PHE A 102 -2.10 3.89 5.83
C PHE A 102 -1.37 4.45 7.05
N LEU A 103 -0.54 3.61 7.63
CA LEU A 103 0.50 3.98 8.58
C LEU A 103 1.83 3.53 8.00
N ARG A 104 2.80 4.45 7.96
CA ARG A 104 4.15 4.20 7.47
C ARG A 104 5.15 4.58 8.56
N VAL A 105 5.95 3.62 8.99
CA VAL A 105 6.95 3.78 10.03
C VAL A 105 8.34 3.73 9.41
N TRP A 106 9.14 4.76 9.64
CA TRP A 106 10.50 4.92 9.13
C TRP A 106 11.52 4.71 10.25
N PRO A 107 11.93 3.49 10.58
CA PRO A 107 12.96 3.26 11.59
C PRO A 107 14.32 3.82 11.18
N LEU A 108 14.55 3.91 9.87
CA LEU A 108 15.70 4.53 9.25
C LEU A 108 15.21 5.45 8.13
N ASN A 109 15.98 6.48 7.77
CA ASN A 109 15.59 7.46 6.74
C ASN A 109 15.38 6.86 5.33
N PHE A 110 15.82 5.61 5.14
CA PHE A 110 15.73 4.89 3.87
C PHE A 110 14.89 3.61 3.93
N LEU A 111 14.49 3.14 5.11
CA LEU A 111 13.72 1.92 5.30
C LEU A 111 12.38 2.23 5.97
N HIS A 112 11.28 1.70 5.45
CA HIS A 112 9.98 1.83 6.09
C HIS A 112 9.20 0.53 6.11
N PHE A 113 8.31 0.46 7.09
CA PHE A 113 7.24 -0.53 7.17
C PHE A 113 5.91 0.18 6.94
N GLN A 114 4.99 -0.48 6.23
CA GLN A 114 3.68 0.09 5.94
C GLN A 114 2.59 -0.93 6.25
N ILE A 115 1.52 -0.44 6.86
CA ILE A 115 0.26 -1.16 7.07
C ILE A 115 -0.83 -0.32 6.42
N GLN A 116 -1.67 -0.96 5.60
CA GLN A 116 -2.67 -0.29 4.80
C GLN A 116 -3.93 -1.14 4.68
N PRO A 117 -4.94 -0.93 5.55
CA PRO A 117 -6.28 -1.45 5.33
C PRO A 117 -6.91 -0.71 4.15
N GLU A 118 -7.50 -1.48 3.22
CA GLU A 118 -8.18 -0.99 2.03
C GLU A 118 -9.55 -1.64 1.87
N TYR A 119 -10.46 -0.93 1.24
CA TYR A 119 -11.73 -1.48 0.76
C TYR A 119 -11.85 -1.21 -0.74
N ASN A 120 -12.09 -2.27 -1.50
CA ASN A 120 -12.02 -2.27 -2.96
C ASN A 120 -13.37 -2.71 -3.55
N TRP A 121 -13.81 -2.01 -4.59
CA TRP A 121 -14.88 -2.42 -5.50
C TRP A 121 -14.24 -2.94 -6.79
N ILE A 122 -14.65 -4.13 -7.19
CA ILE A 122 -14.03 -4.86 -8.28
C ILE A 122 -15.09 -5.16 -9.33
N ASN A 123 -14.85 -4.68 -10.55
CA ASN A 123 -15.65 -4.98 -11.73
C ASN A 123 -14.85 -5.97 -12.57
N SER A 124 -15.28 -7.22 -12.60
CA SER A 124 -14.64 -8.30 -13.34
C SER A 124 -15.44 -8.65 -14.59
N SER A 125 -14.77 -8.76 -15.72
CA SER A 125 -15.33 -9.23 -16.98
C SER A 125 -14.54 -10.42 -17.50
N GLN A 126 -15.25 -11.49 -17.83
CA GLN A 126 -14.69 -12.72 -18.37
C GLN A 126 -15.29 -12.95 -19.74
N LYS A 127 -14.46 -13.20 -20.75
CA LYS A 127 -14.89 -13.52 -22.11
C LYS A 127 -14.28 -14.83 -22.56
N ASN A 128 -15.15 -15.79 -22.91
CA ASN A 128 -14.72 -16.98 -23.60
C ASN A 128 -14.46 -16.64 -25.08
N VAL A 129 -13.22 -16.77 -25.51
CA VAL A 129 -12.79 -16.37 -26.86
C VAL A 129 -13.35 -17.32 -27.94
N SER A 130 -13.54 -18.61 -27.58
CA SER A 130 -14.05 -19.62 -28.54
C SER A 130 -15.56 -19.53 -28.78
N THR A 131 -16.35 -19.26 -27.73
CA THR A 131 -17.81 -19.19 -27.81
C THR A 131 -18.36 -17.78 -27.96
N GLY A 132 -17.51 -16.74 -27.70
CA GLY A 132 -17.91 -15.35 -27.68
C GLY A 132 -18.73 -14.94 -26.47
N GLN A 133 -19.06 -15.86 -25.57
CA GLN A 133 -19.82 -15.56 -24.35
C GLN A 133 -19.06 -14.64 -23.41
N THR A 134 -19.76 -13.66 -22.86
CA THR A 134 -19.20 -12.70 -21.89
C THR A 134 -20.03 -12.73 -20.62
N GLY A 135 -19.36 -12.85 -19.46
CA GLY A 135 -19.94 -12.69 -18.13
C GLY A 135 -19.29 -11.51 -17.44
N SER A 136 -20.07 -10.72 -16.69
CA SER A 136 -19.58 -9.63 -15.86
C SER A 136 -20.05 -9.83 -14.44
N TYR A 137 -19.15 -9.59 -13.49
CA TYR A 137 -19.38 -9.79 -12.07
C TYR A 137 -18.87 -8.56 -11.31
N ASN A 138 -19.68 -8.09 -10.36
CA ASN A 138 -19.29 -6.99 -9.48
C ASN A 138 -19.25 -7.51 -8.05
N TYR A 139 -18.17 -7.27 -7.37
CA TYR A 139 -18.00 -7.65 -5.98
C TYR A 139 -17.11 -6.65 -5.25
N ASN A 140 -17.01 -6.79 -3.95
CA ASN A 140 -16.17 -5.95 -3.13
C ASN A 140 -15.35 -6.80 -2.15
N ALA A 141 -14.24 -6.25 -1.70
CA ALA A 141 -13.37 -6.91 -0.75
C ALA A 141 -12.62 -5.90 0.13
N GLY A 142 -12.50 -6.27 1.41
CA GLY A 142 -11.52 -5.65 2.28
C GLY A 142 -10.18 -6.37 2.13
N SER A 143 -9.09 -5.63 2.22
CA SER A 143 -7.71 -6.13 2.21
C SER A 143 -6.92 -5.44 3.31
N LEU A 144 -5.92 -6.12 3.85
CA LEU A 144 -4.94 -5.56 4.77
C LEU A 144 -3.55 -5.77 4.20
N LEU A 145 -3.02 -4.74 3.58
CA LEU A 145 -1.68 -4.77 3.02
C LEU A 145 -0.65 -4.48 4.11
N VAL A 146 0.34 -5.34 4.22
CA VAL A 146 1.49 -5.18 5.10
C VAL A 146 2.74 -5.34 4.28
N GLY A 147 3.71 -4.43 4.46
CA GLY A 147 4.91 -4.48 3.65
C GLY A 147 6.08 -3.70 4.20
N VAL A 148 7.18 -3.84 3.48
CA VAL A 148 8.45 -3.17 3.72
C VAL A 148 8.89 -2.45 2.46
N GLY A 149 9.51 -1.30 2.62
CA GLY A 149 9.98 -0.52 1.48
C GLY A 149 11.28 0.21 1.75
N TYR A 150 11.88 0.61 0.65
CA TYR A 150 13.09 1.42 0.61
C TYR A 150 12.80 2.75 -0.08
N GLY A 151 13.40 3.84 0.41
CA GLY A 151 13.19 5.15 -0.20
C GLY A 151 13.94 6.27 0.47
N THR A 152 13.47 7.48 0.26
CA THR A 152 13.98 8.69 0.91
C THR A 152 12.83 9.39 1.61
N HIS A 153 13.04 9.78 2.85
CA HIS A 153 12.05 10.46 3.67
C HIS A 153 12.63 11.70 4.35
N ASN A 154 12.31 12.87 3.79
CA ASN A 154 12.73 14.16 4.31
C ASN A 154 11.50 15.01 4.61
N VAL A 155 11.07 15.03 5.87
CA VAL A 155 9.89 15.79 6.32
C VAL A 155 10.02 17.26 5.96
N GLY A 156 8.99 17.82 5.30
CA GLY A 156 8.97 19.20 4.83
C GLY A 156 9.66 19.43 3.49
N SER A 157 10.04 18.38 2.76
CA SER A 157 10.63 18.51 1.42
C SER A 157 9.92 17.58 0.42
N GLN A 158 10.47 16.42 0.16
CA GLN A 158 9.94 15.42 -0.75
C GLN A 158 10.26 14.03 -0.20
N TYR A 159 9.51 13.02 -0.67
CA TYR A 159 9.80 11.63 -0.42
C TYR A 159 9.63 10.82 -1.71
N SER A 160 10.35 9.73 -1.77
CA SER A 160 10.17 8.71 -2.80
C SER A 160 10.42 7.34 -2.19
N TYR A 161 9.69 6.34 -2.65
CA TYR A 161 9.81 5.00 -2.10
C TYR A 161 9.46 3.93 -3.12
N VAL A 162 9.95 2.74 -2.82
CA VAL A 162 9.51 1.49 -3.42
C VAL A 162 9.10 0.57 -2.29
N THR A 163 7.91 0.01 -2.36
CA THR A 163 7.35 -0.86 -1.31
C THR A 163 6.89 -2.18 -1.90
N LEU A 164 7.22 -3.27 -1.22
CA LEU A 164 6.68 -4.59 -1.46
C LEU A 164 5.72 -4.95 -0.32
N MET A 165 4.48 -5.26 -0.66
CA MET A 165 3.42 -5.57 0.31
C MET A 165 2.73 -6.88 -0.05
N ILE A 166 2.08 -7.50 0.93
CA ILE A 166 1.19 -8.65 0.78
C ILE A 166 -0.13 -8.40 1.51
N ASP A 167 -1.23 -8.96 0.98
CA ASP A 167 -2.52 -8.96 1.66
C ASP A 167 -2.58 -10.09 2.70
N VAL A 168 -2.66 -9.71 3.97
CA VAL A 168 -2.70 -10.65 5.10
C VAL A 168 -4.11 -10.96 5.60
N LEU A 169 -5.16 -10.27 5.09
CA LEU A 169 -6.55 -10.48 5.52
C LEU A 169 -7.16 -11.78 5.00
N GLN A 170 -6.60 -12.38 3.96
CA GLN A 170 -7.03 -13.64 3.34
C GLN A 170 -8.49 -13.64 2.83
N ASN A 171 -9.02 -12.48 2.44
CA ASN A 171 -10.34 -12.42 1.82
C ASN A 171 -10.29 -13.01 0.41
N ILE A 172 -11.10 -14.03 0.14
CA ILE A 172 -11.14 -14.74 -1.15
C ILE A 172 -11.45 -13.83 -2.34
N ASN A 173 -12.15 -12.72 -2.11
CA ASN A 173 -12.48 -11.73 -3.13
C ASN A 173 -11.44 -10.61 -3.25
N SER A 174 -10.33 -10.68 -2.50
CA SER A 174 -9.29 -9.65 -2.57
C SER A 174 -8.67 -9.56 -3.96
N PRO A 175 -8.46 -8.35 -4.52
CA PRO A 175 -7.79 -8.17 -5.80
C PRO A 175 -6.29 -8.51 -5.75
N TYR A 176 -5.75 -8.78 -4.57
CA TYR A 176 -4.35 -9.11 -4.30
C TYR A 176 -4.14 -10.60 -4.03
N ARG A 177 -5.03 -11.44 -4.57
CA ARG A 177 -4.94 -12.90 -4.49
C ARG A 177 -5.13 -13.52 -5.85
N ASP A 178 -4.51 -14.66 -6.03
CA ASP A 178 -4.68 -15.47 -7.23
C ASP A 178 -5.93 -16.38 -7.14
N GLN A 179 -6.13 -17.19 -8.17
CA GLN A 179 -7.25 -18.13 -8.26
C GLN A 179 -7.21 -19.26 -7.21
N TYR A 180 -6.05 -19.51 -6.58
CA TYR A 180 -5.85 -20.49 -5.52
C TYR A 180 -5.95 -19.88 -4.12
N ASN A 181 -6.28 -18.58 -4.06
CA ASN A 181 -6.31 -17.79 -2.84
C ASN A 181 -4.92 -17.56 -2.22
N ASP A 182 -3.87 -17.67 -3.02
CA ASP A 182 -2.53 -17.32 -2.59
C ASP A 182 -2.30 -15.80 -2.69
N PRO A 183 -1.59 -15.19 -1.72
CA PRO A 183 -1.33 -13.76 -1.74
C PRO A 183 -0.38 -13.39 -2.87
N LEU A 184 -0.79 -12.45 -3.72
CA LEU A 184 0.06 -11.86 -4.74
C LEU A 184 0.87 -10.71 -4.15
N PRO A 185 2.18 -10.63 -4.42
CA PRO A 185 2.98 -9.49 -3.98
C PRO A 185 2.54 -8.22 -4.70
N VAL A 186 2.34 -7.15 -3.94
CA VAL A 186 1.99 -5.81 -4.43
C VAL A 186 3.22 -4.94 -4.41
N PHE A 187 3.69 -4.57 -5.58
CA PHE A 187 4.84 -3.68 -5.74
C PHE A 187 4.37 -2.28 -6.09
N ARG A 188 4.76 -1.29 -5.30
CA ARG A 188 4.43 0.11 -5.52
C ARG A 188 5.68 0.98 -5.52
N ALA A 189 5.81 1.83 -6.53
CA ALA A 189 6.79 2.90 -6.57
C ALA A 189 6.08 4.24 -6.42
N GLY A 190 6.41 4.99 -5.39
CA GLY A 190 5.73 6.22 -5.03
C GLY A 190 6.66 7.41 -4.86
N PHE A 191 6.07 8.58 -5.02
CA PHE A 191 6.71 9.86 -4.73
C PHE A 191 5.68 10.86 -4.22
N GLY A 192 6.15 11.86 -3.50
CA GLY A 192 5.28 12.94 -3.04
C GLY A 192 6.06 14.15 -2.57
N ILE A 193 5.31 15.21 -2.38
CA ILE A 193 5.81 16.52 -1.96
C ILE A 193 5.05 17.03 -0.75
N TYR A 194 5.72 17.77 0.11
CA TYR A 194 5.09 18.48 1.21
C TYR A 194 4.51 19.81 0.71
N LEU A 195 3.29 20.16 1.20
CA LEU A 195 2.55 21.33 0.71
C LEU A 195 3.23 22.65 1.04
N LYS A 196 3.97 22.71 2.14
CA LYS A 196 4.79 23.87 2.52
C LYS A 196 6.20 23.38 2.81
N PRO A 197 7.10 23.43 1.80
CA PRO A 197 8.48 23.03 2.04
C PRO A 197 9.12 23.97 3.07
N ARG A 198 9.86 23.39 4.02
CA ARG A 198 10.68 24.17 4.96
C ARG A 198 11.71 24.97 4.15
N ARG A 199 11.67 26.29 4.28
CA ARG A 199 12.76 27.13 3.77
C ARG A 199 14.02 26.78 4.58
N ARG A 200 15.06 26.38 3.91
CA ARG A 200 16.39 26.21 4.49
C ARG A 200 16.98 27.56 4.89
#